data_6f2237e1d9f0cfce62984d92184a02ff
#
_entry.id   6f2237e1d9f0cfce62984d92184a02ff
#
_cell.length_a   1.000
_cell.length_b   1.000
_cell.length_c   1.000
_cell.angle_alpha   90.00
_cell.angle_beta   90.00
_cell.angle_gamma   90.00
#
_symmetry.space_group_name_H-M   'P 1'
#
loop_
_entity.id
_entity.type
_entity.pdbx_description
1 polymer ?
#
loop_
_entity_poly.entity_id
_entity_poly.type
_entity_poly.pdbx_seq_one_letter_code
_entity_poly.pdbx_strand_id
1 'polypeptide(L)'
;MSSDPEPEEVLGDPIPRDEPFVVPASPEQTFDSVWLRSINIFAPNTSEAAPSEGSLNIEMIPYDGENQKVFVTADNEGVEYLNVPNRVNGRKPFWQCVNEVPEVKDAMDAIIAAIPALRTWANTPPPEPDPPVE
;
A
#
# COMPACT_ATOMS: atom_id res chain seq x y z
N MET A 1 12.03 -11.09 -28.30
CA MET A 1 11.87 -11.37 -27.03
C MET A 1 11.27 -10.25 -26.31
N SER A 2 10.28 -10.51 -25.78
CA SER A 2 9.63 -9.52 -25.13
C SER A 2 10.21 -9.31 -23.84
N SER A 3 10.64 -8.26 -23.58
CA SER A 3 11.07 -8.01 -22.31
C SER A 3 10.13 -7.09 -21.72
N ASP A 4 8.92 -7.38 -21.85
CA ASP A 4 8.00 -6.63 -21.12
C ASP A 4 8.39 -6.68 -19.71
N PRO A 5 8.64 -5.58 -19.12
CA PRO A 5 8.88 -5.60 -17.71
C PRO A 5 7.67 -6.20 -17.11
N GLU A 6 7.93 -7.26 -16.41
CA GLU A 6 6.93 -7.78 -15.63
C GLU A 6 6.45 -6.72 -14.76
N PRO A 7 5.20 -6.67 -14.48
CA PRO A 7 4.73 -5.81 -13.46
C PRO A 7 5.18 -6.32 -12.13
N GLU A 8 6.44 -6.47 -11.99
CA GLU A 8 6.94 -6.81 -10.73
C GLU A 8 6.80 -5.71 -9.85
N GLU A 9 6.07 -4.87 -10.30
CA GLU A 9 5.82 -3.79 -9.65
C GLU A 9 4.84 -3.89 -8.63
N VAL A 10 4.51 -5.00 -8.19
CA VAL A 10 3.77 -5.13 -6.98
C VAL A 10 4.66 -4.70 -5.87
N LEU A 11 4.20 -3.75 -5.09
CA LEU A 11 5.01 -3.19 -4.04
C LEU A 11 5.12 -4.15 -2.87
N GLY A 12 6.34 -4.51 -2.53
CA GLY A 12 6.60 -5.33 -1.37
C GLY A 12 6.29 -6.79 -1.58
N ASP A 13 6.59 -7.56 -0.57
CA ASP A 13 6.34 -8.99 -0.57
C ASP A 13 5.04 -9.29 0.13
N PRO A 14 4.43 -10.45 -0.13
CA PRO A 14 3.24 -10.85 0.62
C PRO A 14 3.54 -10.91 2.11
N ILE A 15 2.56 -10.54 2.91
CA ILE A 15 2.67 -10.54 4.36
C ILE A 15 1.90 -11.73 4.90
N PRO A 16 2.53 -12.60 5.69
CA PRO A 16 1.81 -13.75 6.26
C PRO A 16 0.67 -13.30 7.16
N ARG A 17 -0.43 -14.03 7.11
CA ARG A 17 -1.55 -13.79 8.00
C ARG A 17 -1.38 -14.65 9.26
N ASP A 18 -1.91 -14.16 10.38
CA ASP A 18 -1.92 -14.96 11.59
C ASP A 18 -2.80 -16.19 11.41
N GLU A 19 -3.93 -16.01 10.73
CA GLU A 19 -4.82 -17.11 10.42
C GLU A 19 -5.17 -17.04 8.95
N PRO A 20 -5.15 -18.17 8.24
CA PRO A 20 -5.54 -18.15 6.82
C PRO A 20 -6.97 -17.68 6.65
N PHE A 21 -7.23 -16.94 5.59
CA PHE A 21 -8.58 -16.55 5.24
C PHE A 21 -9.21 -17.70 4.45
N VAL A 22 -10.34 -18.19 4.92
CA VAL A 22 -11.07 -19.25 4.26
C VAL A 22 -12.29 -18.62 3.60
N VAL A 23 -12.46 -18.87 2.29
CA VAL A 23 -13.59 -18.31 1.56
C VAL A 23 -14.86 -19.00 2.01
N PRO A 24 -15.84 -18.29 2.57
CA PRO A 24 -17.04 -18.95 3.10
C PRO A 24 -17.80 -19.77 2.08
N ALA A 25 -17.89 -19.29 0.84
CA ALA A 25 -18.61 -20.00 -0.20
C ALA A 25 -17.81 -21.13 -0.82
N SER A 26 -16.51 -21.18 -0.57
CA SER A 26 -15.64 -22.21 -1.13
C SER A 26 -14.54 -22.51 -0.11
N PRO A 27 -14.87 -23.25 0.96
CA PRO A 27 -13.92 -23.45 2.06
C PRO A 27 -12.60 -24.11 1.66
N GLU A 28 -12.55 -24.74 0.50
CA GLU A 28 -11.30 -25.32 0.03
C GLU A 28 -10.35 -24.24 -0.48
N GLN A 29 -10.81 -23.03 -0.67
CA GLN A 29 -9.95 -21.93 -1.07
C GLN A 29 -9.50 -21.19 0.18
N THR A 30 -8.17 -21.15 0.39
CA THR A 30 -7.60 -20.45 1.53
C THR A 30 -6.50 -19.54 1.07
N PHE A 31 -6.33 -18.45 1.77
CA PHE A 31 -5.30 -17.46 1.47
C PHE A 31 -4.49 -17.22 2.73
N ASP A 32 -3.23 -17.59 2.71
CA ASP A 32 -2.38 -17.57 3.90
C ASP A 32 -1.65 -16.24 4.09
N SER A 33 -1.78 -15.34 3.15
CA SER A 33 -1.07 -14.07 3.20
C SER A 33 -1.98 -12.93 2.79
N VAL A 34 -1.49 -11.72 2.91
CA VAL A 34 -2.14 -10.54 2.38
C VAL A 34 -1.15 -9.78 1.53
N TRP A 35 -1.67 -9.03 0.59
CA TRP A 35 -0.86 -8.24 -0.29
C TRP A 35 -1.35 -6.81 -0.26
N LEU A 36 -0.44 -5.87 -0.34
CA LEU A 36 -0.78 -4.46 -0.32
C LEU A 36 -1.66 -4.09 -1.49
N ARG A 37 -2.78 -3.43 -1.20
CA ARG A 37 -3.65 -2.88 -2.24
C ARG A 37 -3.60 -1.37 -2.28
N SER A 38 -3.61 -0.71 -1.13
CA SER A 38 -3.56 0.74 -1.12
C SER A 38 -2.92 1.28 0.15
N ILE A 39 -2.33 2.44 0.02
CA ILE A 39 -1.80 3.20 1.14
C ILE A 39 -2.26 4.64 0.96
N ASN A 40 -2.83 5.19 2.03
CA ASN A 40 -3.16 6.62 2.09
C ASN A 40 -2.42 7.21 3.27
N ILE A 41 -1.68 8.27 3.02
CA ILE A 41 -0.92 8.94 4.05
C ILE A 41 -1.26 10.41 4.08
N PHE A 42 -1.64 10.91 5.26
CA PHE A 42 -1.77 12.34 5.49
C PHE A 42 -0.68 12.71 6.48
N ALA A 43 0.24 13.54 6.05
CA ALA A 43 1.41 13.86 6.87
C ALA A 43 1.02 14.62 8.13
N PRO A 44 1.63 14.29 9.26
CA PRO A 44 1.41 15.08 10.47
C PRO A 44 2.13 16.40 10.36
N ASN A 45 1.61 17.42 11.01
CA ASN A 45 2.30 18.69 11.10
C ASN A 45 1.95 19.37 12.41
N THR A 46 2.86 20.23 12.87
CA THR A 46 2.69 20.93 14.12
C THR A 46 2.43 22.43 13.91
N SER A 47 1.95 22.79 12.73
CA SER A 47 1.62 24.18 12.43
C SER A 47 0.56 24.70 13.38
N GLU A 48 0.78 25.87 13.96
CA GLU A 48 -0.22 26.45 14.85
C GLU A 48 -1.48 26.83 14.12
N ALA A 49 -1.34 27.21 12.84
CA ALA A 49 -2.49 27.62 12.05
C ALA A 49 -3.36 26.44 11.64
N ALA A 50 -2.75 25.29 11.35
CA ALA A 50 -3.49 24.13 10.88
C ALA A 50 -2.79 22.85 11.35
N PRO A 51 -2.86 22.57 12.65
CA PRO A 51 -2.18 21.36 13.15
C PRO A 51 -2.87 20.12 12.65
N SER A 52 -2.10 19.07 12.40
CA SER A 52 -2.63 17.80 11.97
C SER A 52 -1.84 16.69 12.62
N GLU A 53 -2.52 15.71 13.19
CA GLU A 53 -1.82 14.55 13.73
C GLU A 53 -1.48 13.56 12.63
N GLY A 54 -2.04 13.75 11.44
CA GLY A 54 -1.79 12.86 10.33
C GLY A 54 -2.53 11.56 10.42
N SER A 55 -2.42 10.77 9.37
CA SER A 55 -3.02 9.43 9.37
C SER A 55 -2.33 8.55 8.34
N LEU A 56 -2.38 7.26 8.59
CA LEU A 56 -1.88 6.26 7.67
C LEU A 56 -2.94 5.18 7.57
N ASN A 57 -3.40 4.89 6.37
CA ASN A 57 -4.43 3.88 6.16
C ASN A 57 -3.94 2.91 5.09
N ILE A 58 -3.90 1.64 5.43
CA ILE A 58 -3.40 0.61 4.55
C ILE A 58 -4.49 -0.43 4.34
N GLU A 59 -4.70 -0.83 3.09
CA GLU A 59 -5.58 -1.95 2.76
C GLU A 59 -4.75 -3.07 2.19
N MET A 60 -5.03 -4.28 2.67
CA MET A 60 -4.33 -5.47 2.21
C MET A 60 -5.36 -6.53 1.84
N ILE A 61 -5.20 -7.13 0.66
CA ILE A 61 -6.14 -8.13 0.17
C ILE A 61 -5.60 -9.54 0.38
N PRO A 62 -6.49 -10.53 0.53
CA PRO A 62 -6.03 -11.90 0.68
C PRO A 62 -5.18 -12.35 -0.50
N TYR A 63 -4.11 -13.06 -0.22
CA TYR A 63 -3.17 -13.51 -1.22
C TYR A 63 -2.75 -14.94 -0.93
N ASP A 64 -2.72 -15.78 -1.97
CA ASP A 64 -2.23 -17.13 -1.88
C ASP A 64 -0.85 -17.16 -2.51
N GLY A 65 0.18 -17.32 -1.68
CA GLY A 65 1.55 -17.28 -2.16
C GLY A 65 1.93 -18.49 -3.00
N GLU A 66 1.26 -19.61 -2.78
CA GLU A 66 1.56 -20.82 -3.53
C GLU A 66 1.07 -20.72 -4.96
N ASN A 67 -0.14 -20.22 -5.15
CA ASN A 67 -0.74 -20.11 -6.48
C ASN A 67 -0.66 -18.71 -7.07
N GLN A 68 -0.11 -17.78 -6.30
CA GLN A 68 0.04 -16.38 -6.72
C GLN A 68 -1.29 -15.77 -7.15
N LYS A 69 -2.30 -15.95 -6.32
CA LYS A 69 -3.63 -15.43 -6.58
C LYS A 69 -4.08 -14.50 -5.49
N VAL A 70 -4.80 -13.46 -5.88
CA VAL A 70 -5.46 -12.58 -4.92
C VAL A 70 -6.94 -12.90 -4.92
N PHE A 71 -7.61 -12.55 -3.81
CA PHE A 71 -9.04 -12.72 -3.69
C PHE A 71 -9.66 -11.35 -3.49
N VAL A 72 -10.50 -10.94 -4.42
CA VAL A 72 -11.15 -9.64 -4.36
C VAL A 72 -12.62 -9.82 -4.65
N THR A 73 -13.46 -9.33 -3.76
CA THR A 73 -14.91 -9.34 -3.97
C THR A 73 -15.44 -7.92 -3.82
N ALA A 74 -16.66 -7.72 -4.28
CA ALA A 74 -17.30 -6.42 -4.15
C ALA A 74 -17.47 -6.01 -2.69
N ASP A 75 -17.61 -7.00 -1.81
CA ASP A 75 -17.78 -6.73 -0.38
C ASP A 75 -16.47 -6.68 0.39
N ASN A 76 -15.34 -6.78 -0.30
CA ASN A 76 -14.02 -6.76 0.32
C ASN A 76 -13.86 -7.85 1.39
N GLU A 77 -14.35 -9.06 1.11
CA GLU A 77 -14.20 -10.16 2.04
C GLU A 77 -12.72 -10.46 2.29
N GLY A 78 -12.36 -10.64 3.54
CA GLY A 78 -10.99 -10.99 3.92
C GLY A 78 -10.00 -9.86 3.85
N VAL A 79 -10.42 -8.67 3.45
CA VAL A 79 -9.50 -7.52 3.38
C VAL A 79 -9.12 -7.10 4.79
N GLU A 80 -7.84 -6.86 4.99
CA GLU A 80 -7.37 -6.36 6.26
C GLU A 80 -7.06 -4.87 6.14
N TYR A 81 -7.42 -4.13 7.17
CA TYR A 81 -7.18 -2.69 7.22
C TYR A 81 -6.29 -2.38 8.40
N LEU A 82 -5.28 -1.60 8.16
CA LEU A 82 -4.43 -1.08 9.23
C LEU A 82 -4.57 0.44 9.21
N ASN A 83 -5.12 0.97 10.28
CA ASN A 83 -5.36 2.41 10.37
C ASN A 83 -4.60 3.01 11.53
N VAL A 84 -3.96 4.14 11.29
CA VAL A 84 -3.28 4.89 12.34
C VAL A 84 -3.78 6.34 12.22
N PRO A 85 -4.39 6.88 13.24
CA PRO A 85 -4.63 6.33 14.57
C PRO A 85 -5.67 5.22 14.56
N ASN A 86 -5.45 4.22 15.39
CA ASN A 86 -6.40 3.14 15.53
C ASN A 86 -7.25 3.40 16.77
N ARG A 87 -8.55 3.61 16.58
CA ARG A 87 -9.43 3.98 17.67
C ARG A 87 -9.86 2.82 18.56
N VAL A 88 -9.61 1.61 18.10
CA VAL A 88 -10.05 0.43 18.85
C VAL A 88 -9.09 0.09 19.98
N ASN A 89 -7.79 0.21 19.74
CA ASN A 89 -6.79 -0.19 20.70
C ASN A 89 -6.05 0.97 21.30
N GLY A 90 -6.75 2.02 21.67
CA GLY A 90 -6.11 3.21 22.17
C GLY A 90 -5.64 4.05 21.02
N ARG A 91 -5.70 5.34 21.21
CA ARG A 91 -5.41 6.24 20.11
C ARG A 91 -3.94 6.62 20.10
N LYS A 92 -3.19 6.08 19.15
CA LYS A 92 -1.83 6.50 18.92
C LYS A 92 -1.81 7.35 17.67
N PRO A 93 -1.46 8.62 17.76
CA PRO A 93 -1.47 9.49 16.59
C PRO A 93 -0.34 9.11 15.62
N PHE A 94 -0.50 9.48 14.37
CA PHE A 94 0.47 9.10 13.36
C PHE A 94 1.85 9.72 13.63
N TRP A 95 1.91 10.93 14.19
CA TRP A 95 3.20 11.52 14.51
C TRP A 95 3.98 10.65 15.50
N GLN A 96 3.27 9.97 16.40
CA GLN A 96 3.92 9.05 17.32
C GLN A 96 4.43 7.81 16.58
N CYS A 97 3.65 7.33 15.64
CA CYS A 97 4.06 6.20 14.80
C CYS A 97 5.35 6.53 14.04
N VAL A 98 5.43 7.73 13.48
CA VAL A 98 6.62 8.16 12.76
C VAL A 98 7.84 8.14 13.68
N ASN A 99 7.65 8.50 14.95
CA ASN A 99 8.76 8.52 15.89
C ASN A 99 9.13 7.15 16.44
N GLU A 100 8.16 6.23 16.51
CA GLU A 100 8.41 4.94 17.15
C GLU A 100 8.65 3.79 16.19
N VAL A 101 8.28 3.96 14.92
CA VAL A 101 8.49 2.93 13.90
C VAL A 101 9.46 3.49 12.87
N PRO A 102 10.76 3.17 13.02
CA PRO A 102 11.78 3.76 12.13
C PRO A 102 11.51 3.50 10.66
N GLU A 103 10.97 2.37 10.32
CA GLU A 103 10.69 2.02 8.93
C GLU A 103 9.69 3.00 8.31
N VAL A 104 8.70 3.43 9.09
CA VAL A 104 7.72 4.40 8.60
C VAL A 104 8.37 5.75 8.40
N LYS A 105 9.20 6.19 9.35
CA LYS A 105 9.91 7.45 9.22
C LYS A 105 10.82 7.44 8.00
N ASP A 106 11.57 6.37 7.82
CA ASP A 106 12.50 6.27 6.70
C ASP A 106 11.75 6.28 5.38
N ALA A 107 10.62 5.58 5.32
CA ALA A 107 9.80 5.57 4.10
C ALA A 107 9.26 6.96 3.78
N MET A 108 8.79 7.69 4.79
CA MET A 108 8.29 9.03 4.58
C MET A 108 9.39 9.98 4.17
N ASP A 109 10.56 9.87 4.80
CA ASP A 109 11.70 10.69 4.42
C ASP A 109 12.11 10.40 2.97
N ALA A 110 12.05 9.13 2.56
CA ALA A 110 12.37 8.76 1.19
C ALA A 110 11.37 9.34 0.20
N ILE A 111 10.08 9.31 0.54
CA ILE A 111 9.06 9.89 -0.32
C ILE A 111 9.25 11.39 -0.43
N ILE A 112 9.53 12.07 0.69
CA ILE A 112 9.77 13.49 0.68
C ILE A 112 10.97 13.83 -0.20
N ALA A 113 12.04 13.06 -0.06
CA ALA A 113 13.24 13.28 -0.86
C ALA A 113 12.99 13.04 -2.34
N ALA A 114 12.01 12.20 -2.66
CA ALA A 114 11.70 11.89 -4.05
C ALA A 114 10.79 12.94 -4.70
N ILE A 115 10.21 13.85 -3.92
CA ILE A 115 9.25 14.81 -4.48
C ILE A 115 9.79 15.60 -5.67
N PRO A 116 11.02 16.12 -5.64
CA PRO A 116 11.50 16.83 -6.82
C PRO A 116 11.54 15.96 -8.07
N ALA A 117 11.99 14.72 -7.94
CA ALA A 117 12.04 13.80 -9.07
C ALA A 117 10.63 13.42 -9.53
N LEU A 118 9.72 13.23 -8.57
CA LEU A 118 8.33 12.94 -8.90
C LEU A 118 7.69 14.10 -9.65
N ARG A 119 7.98 15.30 -9.20
CA ARG A 119 7.45 16.49 -9.85
C ARG A 119 7.91 16.57 -11.31
N THR A 120 9.20 16.32 -11.53
CA THR A 120 9.75 16.30 -12.88
C THR A 120 9.10 15.23 -13.73
N TRP A 121 9.00 14.02 -13.16
CA TRP A 121 8.39 12.91 -13.89
C TRP A 121 6.93 13.19 -14.24
N ALA A 122 6.17 13.72 -13.29
CA ALA A 122 4.75 13.99 -13.50
C ALA A 122 4.53 15.09 -14.55
N ASN A 123 5.48 16.01 -14.68
CA ASN A 123 5.35 17.11 -15.63
C ASN A 123 6.00 16.82 -16.97
N THR A 124 6.57 15.63 -17.13
CA THR A 124 7.17 15.23 -18.40
C THR A 124 6.13 14.47 -19.21
N PRO A 125 5.84 14.88 -20.43
CA PRO A 125 4.86 14.16 -21.24
C PRO A 125 5.30 12.73 -21.49
N PRO A 126 4.35 11.79 -21.63
CA PRO A 126 4.74 10.44 -21.98
C PRO A 126 5.43 10.42 -23.35
N PRO A 127 6.32 9.46 -23.59
CA PRO A 127 6.97 9.38 -24.89
C PRO A 127 5.93 9.16 -25.98
N GLU A 128 6.17 9.77 -27.12
CA GLU A 128 5.26 9.60 -28.21
C GLU A 128 5.30 8.17 -28.70
N PRO A 129 4.15 7.61 -29.05
CA PRO A 129 4.16 6.26 -29.59
C PRO A 129 4.94 6.24 -30.88
N ASP A 130 5.58 5.12 -31.16
CA ASP A 130 6.31 4.96 -32.40
C ASP A 130 5.36 5.17 -33.57
N PRO A 131 5.83 5.83 -34.63
CA PRO A 131 4.97 5.99 -35.78
C PRO A 131 4.62 4.63 -36.37
N PRO A 132 3.43 4.50 -36.93
CA PRO A 132 3.06 3.24 -37.53
C PRO A 132 4.01 2.87 -38.66
N VAL A 133 4.31 1.59 -38.74
CA VAL A 133 5.14 1.09 -39.79
C VAL A 133 4.29 0.98 -41.05
N GLU A 134 4.73 1.53 -42.09
CA GLU A 134 3.98 1.46 -43.32
C GLU A 134 4.50 0.41 -44.26
#